data_997a5fe89b7fba509d0e389922d4b1f1
#
_entry.id   997a5fe89b7fba509d0e389922d4b1f1
#
_cell.length_a   1.000
_cell.length_b   1.000
_cell.length_c   1.000
_cell.angle_alpha   90.00
_cell.angle_beta   90.00
_cell.angle_gamma   90.00
#
_symmetry.space_group_name_H-M   'P 1'
#
loop_
_entity.id
_entity.type
_entity.pdbx_description
1 polymer ?
#
loop_
_entity_poly.entity_id
_entity_poly.type
_entity_poly.pdbx_seq_one_letter_code
_entity_poly.pdbx_strand_id
1 'polypeptide(L)'
;KKKLREEAAGEEQGGAVDLDALKAGGSHGDDRFEKFKVTRTVTGVLTSRPEARDIKIDSFSMNLNGVELIQDCSIELTIGRRYGLVGLNGCGKTNFLQVLANREVPIPEHMDLYHLREEAEKSDRSALQAVVDHVKEEVSKLEKLEEHIMETSGAEDERLMAIYDRLEELDPETFDVRAGELLHGLGFDKTMMERATKDMSGGWRMRVSLARALFARPTLLLLDEPTNHLDLEACVWLEEYLKTYDKCLIIISHSQDFLNNVCTHTIWITQAKLKYYTGSYDTFVKTVAEDSVVQQKKYEKEQEDIRHIKQFIASCGTFSNLVKQAKSKQKILDKMYEAGLTPPVAKEHLWNFKFPDTEKLPPPVMPFQGVSFSYSGKKEDHLYEDVNLAIDCDSRVALVGPNGAGKSTLLKLMVGDLDPTEGTIGRHSQLNIGRYYQHSVEALIDDMSCIEFFMHKYPNTDKFHRDVDQWRAFLGRYGVSGKMQTVKIGTLSEGQKSRIVIAMICMGKPNLLLLDEPTNHLDMEAIDALADAIKAYNGGLVLVSHDFRLIDQVAEEIWLCEDKKVSTWKGDIRGYKKRLIASQKTLKK
;
A
#
# COMPACT_ATOMS: atom_id res chain seq x y z
N LYS A 1 6.80 40.33 -55.42
CA LYS A 1 5.47 40.11 -54.73
C LYS A 1 5.46 38.94 -53.74
N LYS A 2 6.53 38.10 -53.69
CA LYS A 2 6.67 37.02 -52.69
C LYS A 2 7.53 37.42 -51.48
N LYS A 3 8.40 38.42 -51.61
CA LYS A 3 9.22 38.97 -50.52
C LYS A 3 8.54 40.05 -49.66
N LEU A 4 7.44 40.62 -50.16
CA LEU A 4 6.64 41.63 -49.43
C LEU A 4 5.43 41.01 -48.66
N ARG A 5 5.31 39.67 -48.65
CA ARG A 5 4.34 38.92 -47.82
C ARG A 5 4.96 38.25 -46.61
N GLU A 6 6.29 38.18 -46.52
CA GLU A 6 7.03 37.60 -45.38
C GLU A 6 7.43 38.67 -44.33
N GLU A 7 7.40 39.96 -44.69
CA GLU A 7 7.66 41.07 -43.72
C GLU A 7 6.41 41.65 -43.05
N ALA A 8 5.20 41.23 -43.44
CA ALA A 8 3.95 41.65 -42.79
C ALA A 8 3.35 40.62 -41.82
N ALA A 9 4.09 39.53 -41.52
CA ALA A 9 3.69 38.50 -40.57
C ALA A 9 4.56 38.49 -39.30
N GLY A 10 5.29 39.56 -39.03
CA GLY A 10 6.29 39.64 -37.96
C GLY A 10 5.98 40.60 -36.79
N GLU A 11 4.78 41.20 -36.73
CA GLU A 11 4.45 42.13 -35.63
C GLU A 11 2.99 41.98 -35.21
N GLU A 12 2.63 40.84 -34.66
CA GLU A 12 1.49 40.66 -33.76
C GLU A 12 1.73 39.37 -32.95
N GLN A 13 2.70 39.39 -32.04
CA GLN A 13 2.81 38.51 -30.92
C GLN A 13 2.67 39.30 -29.64
N GLY A 14 1.47 39.83 -29.42
CA GLY A 14 0.96 40.12 -28.09
C GLY A 14 0.81 38.78 -27.36
N GLY A 15 1.49 38.64 -26.21
CA GLY A 15 1.59 37.41 -25.47
C GLY A 15 0.22 36.78 -25.11
N ALA A 16 -0.21 35.82 -25.88
CA ALA A 16 -1.19 34.86 -25.43
C ALA A 16 -0.53 34.03 -24.34
N VAL A 17 -0.90 34.27 -23.09
CA VAL A 17 -0.55 33.38 -21.98
C VAL A 17 -1.15 32.01 -22.32
N ASP A 18 -0.28 31.02 -22.49
CA ASP A 18 -0.66 29.66 -22.85
C ASP A 18 -1.43 29.04 -21.67
N LEU A 19 -2.75 29.08 -21.77
CA LEU A 19 -3.68 28.52 -20.78
C LEU A 19 -3.46 27.01 -20.56
N ASP A 20 -2.85 26.32 -21.53
CA ASP A 20 -2.49 24.90 -21.41
C ASP A 20 -1.24 24.71 -20.57
N ALA A 21 -0.33 25.68 -20.50
CA ALA A 21 0.82 25.66 -19.60
C ALA A 21 0.45 25.93 -18.13
N LEU A 22 -0.65 26.65 -17.88
CA LEU A 22 -1.20 26.87 -16.53
C LEU A 22 -2.01 25.66 -16.02
N LYS A 23 -2.55 24.84 -16.94
CA LYS A 23 -3.26 23.61 -16.64
C LYS A 23 -2.32 22.42 -16.32
N ALA A 24 -1.05 22.49 -16.69
CA ALA A 24 -0.01 21.48 -16.45
C ALA A 24 0.76 21.71 -15.14
N GLY A 25 0.08 22.08 -14.09
CA GLY A 25 0.65 22.21 -12.74
C GLY A 25 0.67 20.86 -12.00
N GLY A 26 1.51 19.93 -12.45
CA GLY A 26 1.68 18.67 -11.75
C GLY A 26 2.58 17.70 -12.49
N SER A 27 3.76 17.47 -11.95
CA SER A 27 4.77 16.49 -12.32
C SER A 27 5.83 16.93 -13.34
N HIS A 28 6.92 17.46 -12.82
CA HIS A 28 8.22 17.19 -13.44
C HIS A 28 8.53 15.72 -13.19
N GLY A 29 8.23 14.86 -14.17
CA GLY A 29 8.61 13.47 -14.17
C GLY A 29 10.12 13.33 -14.28
N ASP A 30 10.69 12.56 -13.40
CA ASP A 30 12.09 12.17 -13.40
C ASP A 30 12.41 11.41 -14.70
N ASP A 31 13.31 11.92 -15.54
CA ASP A 31 13.82 11.37 -16.82
C ASP A 31 14.36 9.92 -16.73
N ARG A 32 14.43 9.34 -15.53
CA ARG A 32 14.88 7.97 -15.30
C ARG A 32 13.89 6.91 -15.73
N PHE A 33 12.60 7.26 -15.93
CA PHE A 33 11.55 6.32 -16.37
C PHE A 33 11.25 6.35 -17.87
N GLU A 34 11.86 7.24 -18.65
CA GLU A 34 11.67 7.30 -20.11
C GLU A 34 12.25 6.10 -20.89
N LYS A 35 13.00 5.20 -20.25
CA LYS A 35 13.63 4.05 -20.95
C LYS A 35 12.67 2.91 -21.32
N PHE A 36 11.47 2.89 -20.77
CA PHE A 36 10.40 2.00 -21.23
C PHE A 36 9.16 2.85 -21.52
N LYS A 37 8.88 3.13 -22.79
CA LYS A 37 7.57 3.67 -23.20
C LYS A 37 6.51 2.63 -22.80
N VAL A 38 5.99 2.78 -21.60
CA VAL A 38 4.84 2.00 -21.13
C VAL A 38 3.66 2.44 -21.98
N THR A 39 3.27 1.60 -22.94
CA THR A 39 2.12 1.87 -23.80
C THR A 39 0.87 1.60 -22.99
N ARG A 40 0.30 2.66 -22.41
CA ARG A 40 -0.98 2.62 -21.71
C ARG A 40 -2.05 3.21 -22.62
N THR A 41 -3.17 2.49 -22.77
CA THR A 41 -4.34 2.98 -23.50
C THR A 41 -5.52 3.00 -22.53
N VAL A 42 -6.18 4.16 -22.47
CA VAL A 42 -7.31 4.40 -21.59
C VAL A 42 -8.48 4.91 -22.39
N THR A 43 -9.68 4.43 -22.11
CA THR A 43 -10.93 4.91 -22.69
C THR A 43 -11.94 5.17 -21.56
N GLY A 44 -12.82 6.15 -21.77
CA GLY A 44 -13.90 6.45 -20.83
C GLY A 44 -14.68 7.69 -21.28
N VAL A 45 -15.94 7.76 -20.95
CA VAL A 45 -16.83 8.86 -21.30
C VAL A 45 -17.42 9.46 -20.03
N LEU A 46 -17.23 10.76 -19.82
CA LEU A 46 -17.84 11.48 -18.71
C LEU A 46 -19.36 11.57 -18.94
N THR A 47 -20.13 11.04 -17.99
CA THR A 47 -21.60 11.06 -18.01
C THR A 47 -22.18 11.99 -16.95
N SER A 48 -21.39 12.42 -15.96
CA SER A 48 -21.79 13.50 -15.05
C SER A 48 -21.82 14.86 -15.77
N ARG A 49 -22.63 15.79 -15.26
CA ARG A 49 -22.63 17.18 -15.77
C ARG A 49 -21.27 17.82 -15.48
N PRO A 50 -20.76 18.71 -16.36
CA PRO A 50 -19.47 19.36 -16.15
C PRO A 50 -19.37 20.13 -14.83
N GLU A 51 -20.48 20.63 -14.29
CA GLU A 51 -20.58 21.38 -13.03
C GLU A 51 -20.84 20.47 -11.82
N ALA A 52 -21.04 19.16 -12.03
CA ALA A 52 -21.32 18.23 -10.94
C ALA A 52 -20.07 18.04 -10.06
N ARG A 53 -20.28 17.94 -8.77
CA ARG A 53 -19.23 17.62 -7.80
C ARG A 53 -18.92 16.11 -7.74
N ASP A 54 -19.76 15.28 -8.37
CA ASP A 54 -19.58 13.82 -8.45
C ASP A 54 -19.01 13.45 -9.81
N ILE A 55 -18.11 12.46 -9.83
CA ILE A 55 -17.50 11.95 -11.06
C ILE A 55 -18.20 10.66 -11.43
N LYS A 56 -18.78 10.62 -12.65
CA LYS A 56 -19.30 9.40 -13.25
C LYS A 56 -18.75 9.25 -14.66
N ILE A 57 -17.95 8.20 -14.86
CA ILE A 57 -17.33 7.86 -16.15
C ILE A 57 -17.80 6.47 -16.53
N ASP A 58 -18.47 6.35 -17.67
CA ASP A 58 -18.93 5.08 -18.22
C ASP A 58 -17.96 4.55 -19.29
N SER A 59 -18.04 3.24 -19.57
CA SER A 59 -17.22 2.53 -20.56
C SER A 59 -15.72 2.71 -20.32
N PHE A 60 -15.32 2.74 -19.04
CA PHE A 60 -13.92 2.83 -18.67
C PHE A 60 -13.19 1.52 -18.96
N SER A 61 -12.11 1.59 -19.74
CA SER A 61 -11.21 0.47 -19.97
C SER A 61 -9.76 0.94 -19.86
N MET A 62 -8.90 0.10 -19.26
CA MET A 62 -7.48 0.39 -19.06
C MET A 62 -6.63 -0.82 -19.48
N ASN A 63 -5.78 -0.62 -20.48
CA ASN A 63 -4.80 -1.59 -20.97
C ASN A 63 -3.38 -1.13 -20.66
N LEU A 64 -2.52 -2.05 -20.28
CA LEU A 64 -1.11 -1.81 -20.02
C LEU A 64 -0.26 -2.84 -20.77
N ASN A 65 0.58 -2.39 -21.72
CA ASN A 65 1.44 -3.26 -22.52
C ASN A 65 0.68 -4.45 -23.20
N GLY A 66 -0.56 -4.21 -23.64
CA GLY A 66 -1.41 -5.23 -24.27
C GLY A 66 -2.13 -6.16 -23.30
N VAL A 67 -2.00 -5.96 -21.99
CA VAL A 67 -2.77 -6.67 -20.98
C VAL A 67 -3.94 -5.81 -20.53
N GLU A 68 -5.16 -6.32 -20.63
CA GLU A 68 -6.36 -5.64 -20.13
C GLU A 68 -6.41 -5.75 -18.61
N LEU A 69 -6.24 -4.61 -17.93
CA LEU A 69 -6.34 -4.54 -16.46
C LEU A 69 -7.77 -4.26 -15.99
N ILE A 70 -8.50 -3.40 -16.73
CA ILE A 70 -9.90 -3.08 -16.46
C ILE A 70 -10.62 -2.98 -17.82
N GLN A 71 -11.83 -3.54 -17.91
CA GLN A 71 -12.58 -3.62 -19.15
C GLN A 71 -14.03 -3.20 -18.94
N ASP A 72 -14.49 -2.21 -19.70
CA ASP A 72 -15.88 -1.74 -19.78
C ASP A 72 -16.55 -1.66 -18.40
N CYS A 73 -16.07 -0.74 -17.58
CA CYS A 73 -16.57 -0.47 -16.24
C CYS A 73 -17.09 0.95 -16.11
N SER A 74 -17.88 1.20 -15.07
CA SER A 74 -18.27 2.56 -14.67
C SER A 74 -17.44 2.98 -13.46
N ILE A 75 -16.91 4.20 -13.48
CA ILE A 75 -16.27 4.84 -12.33
C ILE A 75 -17.30 5.79 -11.71
N GLU A 76 -17.61 5.59 -10.44
CA GLU A 76 -18.54 6.42 -9.67
C GLU A 76 -17.88 6.90 -8.39
N LEU A 77 -17.57 8.20 -8.32
CA LEU A 77 -16.95 8.83 -7.15
C LEU A 77 -17.83 9.98 -6.68
N THR A 78 -18.29 9.89 -5.44
CA THR A 78 -19.20 10.86 -4.83
C THR A 78 -18.47 11.63 -3.74
N ILE A 79 -18.69 12.94 -3.65
CA ILE A 79 -18.14 13.79 -2.59
C ILE A 79 -18.61 13.31 -1.22
N GLY A 80 -17.75 13.46 -0.21
CA GLY A 80 -18.00 13.01 1.16
C GLY A 80 -17.81 11.52 1.37
N ARG A 81 -17.46 10.76 0.33
CA ARG A 81 -17.16 9.33 0.45
C ARG A 81 -15.67 9.07 0.44
N ARG A 82 -15.27 8.11 1.27
CA ARG A 82 -13.90 7.63 1.39
C ARG A 82 -13.84 6.20 0.88
N TYR A 83 -13.16 6.01 -0.25
CA TYR A 83 -13.08 4.74 -0.96
C TYR A 83 -11.77 4.03 -0.65
N GLY A 84 -11.85 2.77 -0.23
CA GLY A 84 -10.69 1.86 -0.20
C GLY A 84 -10.60 1.11 -1.53
N LEU A 85 -9.50 1.26 -2.26
CA LEU A 85 -9.25 0.54 -3.50
C LEU A 85 -8.50 -0.76 -3.20
N VAL A 86 -9.18 -1.88 -3.38
CA VAL A 86 -8.71 -3.22 -3.02
C VAL A 86 -8.58 -4.11 -4.25
N GLY A 87 -7.64 -5.02 -4.24
CA GLY A 87 -7.39 -6.00 -5.31
C GLY A 87 -6.02 -6.64 -5.19
N LEU A 88 -5.80 -7.72 -5.92
CA LEU A 88 -4.53 -8.44 -5.95
C LEU A 88 -3.37 -7.55 -6.39
N ASN A 89 -2.14 -7.91 -5.99
CA ASN A 89 -0.96 -7.23 -6.51
C ASN A 89 -0.84 -7.45 -8.03
N GLY A 90 -0.56 -6.35 -8.75
CA GLY A 90 -0.50 -6.36 -10.21
C GLY A 90 -1.85 -6.23 -10.92
N CYS A 91 -2.99 -6.11 -10.22
CA CYS A 91 -4.29 -5.87 -10.86
C CYS A 91 -4.46 -4.43 -11.39
N GLY A 92 -3.49 -3.54 -11.18
CA GLY A 92 -3.49 -2.19 -11.72
C GLY A 92 -3.96 -1.09 -10.78
N LYS A 93 -4.00 -1.29 -9.44
CA LYS A 93 -4.43 -0.27 -8.46
C LYS A 93 -3.69 1.06 -8.62
N THR A 94 -2.37 1.04 -8.54
CA THR A 94 -1.51 2.24 -8.72
C THR A 94 -1.70 2.87 -10.10
N ASN A 95 -1.79 2.05 -11.17
CA ASN A 95 -2.05 2.56 -12.51
C ASN A 95 -3.42 3.24 -12.62
N PHE A 96 -4.43 2.72 -11.94
CA PHE A 96 -5.76 3.33 -11.88
C PHE A 96 -5.70 4.71 -11.22
N LEU A 97 -5.00 4.85 -10.08
CA LEU A 97 -4.79 6.17 -9.46
C LEU A 97 -4.02 7.13 -10.37
N GLN A 98 -3.00 6.64 -11.08
CA GLN A 98 -2.25 7.46 -12.05
C GLN A 98 -3.10 7.96 -13.21
N VAL A 99 -3.98 7.11 -13.74
CA VAL A 99 -4.91 7.48 -14.82
C VAL A 99 -5.83 8.63 -14.37
N LEU A 100 -6.34 8.55 -13.15
CA LEU A 100 -7.12 9.64 -12.57
C LEU A 100 -6.25 10.89 -12.34
N ALA A 101 -5.07 10.72 -11.76
CA ALA A 101 -4.14 11.81 -11.43
C ALA A 101 -3.69 12.59 -12.67
N ASN A 102 -3.37 11.89 -13.74
CA ASN A 102 -2.92 12.48 -15.00
C ASN A 102 -4.08 13.01 -15.85
N ARG A 103 -5.32 12.94 -15.38
CA ARG A 103 -6.52 13.28 -16.14
C ARG A 103 -6.59 12.60 -17.53
N GLU A 104 -6.10 11.34 -17.62
CA GLU A 104 -6.20 10.54 -18.85
C GLU A 104 -7.66 10.13 -19.14
N VAL A 105 -8.54 10.29 -18.17
CA VAL A 105 -10.00 10.20 -18.28
C VAL A 105 -10.60 11.59 -18.08
N PRO A 106 -11.74 11.88 -18.69
CA PRO A 106 -12.39 13.17 -18.54
C PRO A 106 -12.89 13.36 -17.10
N ILE A 107 -12.19 14.18 -16.33
CA ILE A 107 -12.58 14.64 -14.98
C ILE A 107 -12.93 16.11 -15.08
N PRO A 108 -14.01 16.62 -14.43
CA PRO A 108 -14.38 18.03 -14.47
C PRO A 108 -13.21 18.95 -14.11
N GLU A 109 -13.00 20.02 -14.87
CA GLU A 109 -11.84 20.91 -14.73
C GLU A 109 -11.78 21.63 -13.39
N HIS A 110 -12.94 21.95 -12.81
CA HIS A 110 -13.07 22.63 -11.51
C HIS A 110 -12.68 21.78 -10.30
N MET A 111 -12.45 20.47 -10.48
CA MET A 111 -12.07 19.58 -9.39
C MET A 111 -10.56 19.56 -9.22
N ASP A 112 -10.09 20.03 -8.07
CA ASP A 112 -8.69 19.90 -7.67
C ASP A 112 -8.38 18.46 -7.31
N LEU A 113 -7.23 17.99 -7.79
CA LEU A 113 -6.81 16.62 -7.63
C LEU A 113 -5.37 16.58 -7.12
N TYR A 114 -5.13 15.79 -6.09
CA TYR A 114 -3.79 15.55 -5.56
C TYR A 114 -3.52 14.05 -5.44
N HIS A 115 -2.39 13.61 -5.99
CA HIS A 115 -1.94 12.22 -5.91
C HIS A 115 -0.66 12.13 -5.10
N LEU A 116 -0.72 11.46 -3.95
CA LEU A 116 0.45 11.15 -3.15
C LEU A 116 1.14 9.90 -3.72
N ARG A 117 2.31 10.10 -4.32
CA ARG A 117 3.11 9.02 -4.89
C ARG A 117 4.60 9.13 -4.57
N GLU A 118 5.13 10.34 -4.60
CA GLU A 118 6.57 10.58 -4.58
C GLU A 118 7.00 11.31 -3.31
N GLU A 119 8.25 11.07 -2.93
CA GLU A 119 8.88 11.79 -1.82
C GLU A 119 9.01 13.27 -2.16
N ALA A 120 8.98 14.13 -1.14
CA ALA A 120 9.29 15.55 -1.32
C ALA A 120 10.72 15.74 -1.86
N GLU A 121 10.88 16.69 -2.77
CA GLU A 121 12.16 17.02 -3.37
C GLU A 121 13.21 17.40 -2.32
N LYS A 122 14.45 17.01 -2.60
CA LYS A 122 15.60 17.42 -1.81
C LYS A 122 15.90 18.91 -2.06
N SER A 123 15.59 19.77 -1.12
CA SER A 123 15.79 21.22 -1.21
C SER A 123 16.38 21.78 0.08
N ASP A 124 16.85 23.02 0.02
CA ASP A 124 17.31 23.77 1.19
C ASP A 124 16.15 24.33 2.04
N ARG A 125 14.89 24.16 1.59
CA ARG A 125 13.68 24.57 2.31
C ARG A 125 13.46 23.68 3.53
N SER A 126 13.01 24.27 4.63
CA SER A 126 12.60 23.49 5.81
C SER A 126 11.34 22.66 5.50
N ALA A 127 11.04 21.62 6.31
CA ALA A 127 9.83 20.82 6.15
C ALA A 127 8.58 21.69 6.20
N LEU A 128 8.52 22.65 7.14
CA LEU A 128 7.39 23.57 7.27
C LEU A 128 7.24 24.44 6.01
N GLN A 129 8.33 25.09 5.56
CA GLN A 129 8.32 25.88 4.34
C GLN A 129 7.91 25.06 3.12
N ALA A 130 8.41 23.82 3.00
CA ALA A 130 8.09 22.93 1.89
C ALA A 130 6.59 22.59 1.81
N VAL A 131 5.88 22.52 2.94
CA VAL A 131 4.42 22.32 2.97
C VAL A 131 3.69 23.60 2.60
N VAL A 132 4.06 24.72 3.20
CA VAL A 132 3.38 26.00 3.04
C VAL A 132 3.58 26.59 1.64
N ASP A 133 4.81 26.54 1.10
CA ASP A 133 5.16 27.13 -0.19
C ASP A 133 4.35 26.50 -1.34
N HIS A 134 4.04 25.20 -1.25
CA HIS A 134 3.23 24.53 -2.25
C HIS A 134 1.83 25.16 -2.39
N VAL A 135 1.21 25.49 -1.26
CA VAL A 135 -0.12 26.12 -1.25
C VAL A 135 -0.03 27.62 -1.54
N LYS A 136 1.04 28.29 -1.14
CA LYS A 136 1.32 29.69 -1.56
C LYS A 136 1.42 29.82 -3.07
N GLU A 137 2.04 28.85 -3.74
CA GLU A 137 2.07 28.80 -5.21
C GLU A 137 0.67 28.61 -5.81
N GLU A 138 -0.19 27.79 -5.18
CA GLU A 138 -1.59 27.62 -5.58
C GLU A 138 -2.38 28.94 -5.39
N VAL A 139 -2.26 29.57 -4.22
CA VAL A 139 -2.90 30.88 -3.95
C VAL A 139 -2.46 31.92 -4.98
N SER A 140 -1.16 32.05 -5.27
CA SER A 140 -0.66 32.98 -6.26
C SER A 140 -1.18 32.72 -7.68
N LYS A 141 -1.44 31.46 -8.03
CA LYS A 141 -2.07 31.10 -9.32
C LYS A 141 -3.54 31.49 -9.33
N LEU A 142 -4.26 31.27 -8.22
CA LEU A 142 -5.68 31.65 -8.08
C LEU A 142 -5.85 33.18 -8.13
N GLU A 143 -4.99 33.94 -7.45
CA GLU A 143 -5.00 35.40 -7.48
C GLU A 143 -4.76 35.95 -8.90
N LYS A 144 -3.79 35.40 -9.64
CA LYS A 144 -3.54 35.76 -11.04
C LYS A 144 -4.70 35.40 -11.96
N LEU A 145 -5.37 34.25 -11.69
CA LEU A 145 -6.55 33.84 -12.44
C LEU A 145 -7.75 34.76 -12.15
N GLU A 146 -7.91 35.18 -10.90
CA GLU A 146 -8.89 36.18 -10.47
C GLU A 146 -8.68 37.50 -11.23
N GLU A 147 -7.45 38.06 -11.21
CA GLU A 147 -7.12 39.27 -11.95
C GLU A 147 -7.45 39.14 -13.44
N HIS A 148 -7.06 38.02 -14.05
CA HIS A 148 -7.30 37.78 -15.48
C HIS A 148 -8.80 37.67 -15.82
N ILE A 149 -9.59 37.02 -14.97
CA ILE A 149 -11.06 36.91 -15.17
C ILE A 149 -11.72 38.27 -14.97
N MET A 150 -11.31 39.04 -13.96
CA MET A 150 -11.81 40.40 -13.75
C MET A 150 -11.55 41.31 -14.96
N GLU A 151 -10.33 41.22 -15.56
CA GLU A 151 -9.99 42.01 -16.75
C GLU A 151 -10.72 41.57 -18.01
N THR A 152 -10.98 40.29 -18.20
CA THR A 152 -11.55 39.74 -19.46
C THR A 152 -13.03 39.58 -19.45
N SER A 153 -13.63 39.15 -18.35
CA SER A 153 -15.08 38.79 -18.27
C SER A 153 -15.87 39.69 -17.31
N GLY A 154 -15.19 40.49 -16.47
CA GLY A 154 -15.83 41.39 -15.50
C GLY A 154 -16.17 40.69 -14.17
N ALA A 155 -16.68 41.49 -13.21
CA ALA A 155 -16.90 41.05 -11.83
C ALA A 155 -18.14 40.12 -11.62
N GLU A 156 -18.94 39.88 -12.64
CA GLU A 156 -20.15 39.04 -12.55
C GLU A 156 -19.93 37.59 -13.04
N ASP A 157 -18.68 37.19 -13.33
CA ASP A 157 -18.39 35.83 -13.78
C ASP A 157 -18.54 34.82 -12.61
N GLU A 158 -19.37 33.79 -12.80
CA GLU A 158 -19.64 32.74 -11.78
C GLU A 158 -18.34 32.00 -11.31
N ARG A 159 -17.31 31.99 -12.14
CA ARG A 159 -16.01 31.37 -11.80
C ARG A 159 -15.28 32.12 -10.68
N LEU A 160 -15.50 33.43 -10.52
CA LEU A 160 -14.92 34.22 -9.44
C LEU A 160 -15.41 33.75 -8.07
N MET A 161 -16.68 33.37 -7.96
CA MET A 161 -17.25 32.87 -6.70
C MET A 161 -16.54 31.59 -6.22
N ALA A 162 -16.27 30.67 -7.15
CA ALA A 162 -15.52 29.45 -6.83
C ALA A 162 -14.06 29.73 -6.42
N ILE A 163 -13.42 30.76 -7.01
CA ILE A 163 -12.06 31.19 -6.64
C ILE A 163 -12.08 31.81 -5.23
N TYR A 164 -13.05 32.67 -4.92
CA TYR A 164 -13.18 33.28 -3.59
C TYR A 164 -13.45 32.23 -2.52
N ASP A 165 -14.40 31.30 -2.76
CA ASP A 165 -14.67 30.19 -1.84
C ASP A 165 -13.39 29.37 -1.56
N ARG A 166 -12.57 29.15 -2.60
CA ARG A 166 -11.31 28.42 -2.47
C ARG A 166 -10.24 29.19 -1.69
N LEU A 167 -10.09 30.50 -1.95
CA LEU A 167 -9.16 31.37 -1.22
C LEU A 167 -9.56 31.52 0.25
N GLU A 168 -10.86 31.62 0.55
CA GLU A 168 -11.38 31.65 1.92
C GLU A 168 -11.13 30.32 2.65
N GLU A 169 -11.31 29.20 1.96
CA GLU A 169 -11.02 27.86 2.52
C GLU A 169 -9.52 27.68 2.87
N LEU A 170 -8.64 28.24 2.06
CA LEU A 170 -7.19 28.13 2.26
C LEU A 170 -6.70 28.96 3.45
N ASP A 171 -7.25 30.15 3.72
CA ASP A 171 -6.91 31.08 4.83
C ASP A 171 -5.39 31.28 5.03
N PRO A 172 -4.74 32.16 4.25
CA PRO A 172 -3.28 32.34 4.26
C PRO A 172 -2.68 32.74 5.61
N GLU A 173 -3.46 33.37 6.50
CA GLU A 173 -2.96 33.85 7.80
C GLU A 173 -2.69 32.68 8.78
N THR A 174 -3.33 31.53 8.57
CA THR A 174 -3.21 30.35 9.45
C THR A 174 -2.26 29.29 8.92
N PHE A 175 -1.59 29.51 7.77
CA PHE A 175 -0.78 28.51 7.09
C PHE A 175 0.28 27.86 7.97
N ASP A 176 1.10 28.65 8.66
CA ASP A 176 2.21 28.12 9.46
C ASP A 176 1.72 27.29 10.65
N VAL A 177 0.61 27.70 11.25
CA VAL A 177 0.01 26.97 12.40
C VAL A 177 -0.58 25.65 11.92
N ARG A 178 -1.41 25.67 10.87
CA ARG A 178 -2.03 24.45 10.31
C ARG A 178 -1.01 23.47 9.76
N ALA A 179 0.01 23.95 9.05
CA ALA A 179 1.10 23.10 8.55
C ALA A 179 1.92 22.50 9.70
N GLY A 180 2.18 23.28 10.76
CA GLY A 180 2.83 22.80 11.98
C GLY A 180 2.02 21.70 12.69
N GLU A 181 0.68 21.86 12.81
CA GLU A 181 -0.19 20.84 13.39
C GLU A 181 -0.18 19.52 12.59
N LEU A 182 -0.22 19.61 11.25
CA LEU A 182 -0.17 18.43 10.37
C LEU A 182 1.18 17.72 10.49
N LEU A 183 2.28 18.46 10.45
CA LEU A 183 3.63 17.90 10.60
C LEU A 183 3.81 17.26 11.99
N HIS A 184 3.33 17.92 13.05
CA HIS A 184 3.37 17.38 14.41
C HIS A 184 2.59 16.06 14.50
N GLY A 185 1.39 16.01 13.93
CA GLY A 185 0.58 14.78 13.85
C GLY A 185 1.27 13.65 13.09
N LEU A 186 2.12 13.97 12.12
CA LEU A 186 2.94 13.00 11.39
C LEU A 186 4.28 12.68 12.07
N GLY A 187 4.47 13.14 13.33
CA GLY A 187 5.61 12.79 14.18
C GLY A 187 6.83 13.71 14.05
N PHE A 188 6.69 14.91 13.45
CA PHE A 188 7.77 15.90 13.44
C PHE A 188 7.81 16.65 14.78
N ASP A 189 8.99 16.77 15.34
CA ASP A 189 9.27 17.73 16.40
C ASP A 189 9.64 19.12 15.83
N LYS A 190 9.73 20.13 16.68
CA LYS A 190 10.03 21.50 16.25
C LYS A 190 11.37 21.60 15.51
N THR A 191 12.37 20.86 15.94
CA THR A 191 13.70 20.87 15.34
C THR A 191 13.71 20.22 13.96
N MET A 192 12.91 19.17 13.80
CA MET A 192 12.72 18.50 12.51
C MET A 192 11.91 19.34 11.52
N MET A 193 10.92 20.12 11.99
CA MET A 193 10.14 21.02 11.14
C MET A 193 11.00 22.12 10.50
N GLU A 194 12.03 22.57 11.22
CA GLU A 194 12.99 23.59 10.74
C GLU A 194 14.12 23.02 9.89
N ARG A 195 14.30 21.69 9.90
CA ARG A 195 15.37 21.01 9.17
C ARG A 195 15.10 21.03 7.66
N ALA A 196 16.16 21.19 6.85
CA ALA A 196 16.08 21.18 5.39
C ALA A 196 15.68 19.79 4.86
N THR A 197 14.82 19.73 3.83
CA THR A 197 14.34 18.46 3.28
C THR A 197 15.46 17.62 2.66
N LYS A 198 16.57 18.23 2.18
CA LYS A 198 17.74 17.50 1.68
C LYS A 198 18.43 16.65 2.73
N ASP A 199 18.37 17.05 4.02
CA ASP A 199 19.01 16.37 5.15
C ASP A 199 18.11 15.31 5.79
N MET A 200 16.92 15.06 5.18
CA MET A 200 15.95 14.08 5.65
C MET A 200 16.08 12.76 4.89
N SER A 201 15.78 11.65 5.57
CA SER A 201 15.65 10.36 4.91
C SER A 201 14.41 10.31 4.00
N GLY A 202 14.33 9.32 3.09
CA GLY A 202 13.19 9.14 2.19
C GLY A 202 11.86 9.06 2.92
N GLY A 203 11.79 8.29 4.01
CA GLY A 203 10.56 8.16 4.80
C GLY A 203 10.09 9.49 5.41
N TRP A 204 11.00 10.35 5.87
CA TRP A 204 10.64 11.68 6.36
C TRP A 204 10.20 12.61 5.23
N ARG A 205 10.83 12.55 4.06
CA ARG A 205 10.37 13.31 2.89
C ARG A 205 9.00 12.85 2.40
N MET A 206 8.70 11.53 2.50
CA MET A 206 7.36 11.02 2.19
C MET A 206 6.30 11.57 3.14
N ARG A 207 6.62 11.71 4.45
CA ARG A 207 5.73 12.37 5.42
C ARG A 207 5.52 13.86 5.09
N VAL A 208 6.54 14.58 4.59
CA VAL A 208 6.38 15.96 4.10
C VAL A 208 5.44 16.00 2.90
N SER A 209 5.56 15.08 1.94
CA SER A 209 4.62 14.96 0.81
C SER A 209 3.19 14.68 1.26
N LEU A 210 3.03 13.80 2.25
CA LEU A 210 1.72 13.51 2.85
C LEU A 210 1.15 14.77 3.53
N ALA A 211 1.97 15.52 4.29
CA ALA A 211 1.56 16.78 4.89
C ALA A 211 1.08 17.79 3.84
N ARG A 212 1.80 17.91 2.70
CA ARG A 212 1.37 18.75 1.56
C ARG A 212 0.00 18.35 1.03
N ALA A 213 -0.20 17.04 0.81
CA ALA A 213 -1.47 16.50 0.32
C ALA A 213 -2.65 16.83 1.24
N LEU A 214 -2.43 16.67 2.57
CA LEU A 214 -3.45 16.95 3.58
C LEU A 214 -3.68 18.45 3.76
N PHE A 215 -2.63 19.27 3.64
CA PHE A 215 -2.71 20.73 3.76
C PHE A 215 -3.48 21.35 2.60
N ALA A 216 -3.24 20.90 1.36
CA ALA A 216 -3.92 21.37 0.16
C ALA A 216 -5.45 21.07 0.17
N ARG A 217 -5.92 20.04 0.90
CA ARG A 217 -7.33 19.61 0.96
C ARG A 217 -8.02 19.60 -0.40
N PRO A 218 -7.51 18.85 -1.40
CA PRO A 218 -8.09 18.82 -2.74
C PRO A 218 -9.50 18.21 -2.76
N THR A 219 -10.27 18.49 -3.80
CA THR A 219 -11.60 17.89 -4.01
C THR A 219 -11.52 16.36 -4.16
N LEU A 220 -10.47 15.86 -4.83
CA LEU A 220 -10.17 14.43 -4.96
C LEU A 220 -8.75 14.15 -4.48
N LEU A 221 -8.64 13.50 -3.33
CA LEU A 221 -7.37 13.08 -2.75
C LEU A 221 -7.13 11.60 -3.06
N LEU A 222 -5.97 11.31 -3.68
CA LEU A 222 -5.53 9.96 -4.04
C LEU A 222 -4.29 9.60 -3.21
N LEU A 223 -4.42 8.59 -2.36
CA LEU A 223 -3.34 8.12 -1.49
C LEU A 223 -2.95 6.68 -1.86
N ASP A 224 -1.70 6.50 -2.29
CA ASP A 224 -1.13 5.18 -2.57
C ASP A 224 -0.20 4.77 -1.42
N GLU A 225 -0.61 3.77 -0.63
CA GLU A 225 0.10 3.25 0.54
C GLU A 225 0.58 4.34 1.53
N PRO A 226 -0.30 5.22 2.03
CA PRO A 226 0.09 6.34 2.89
C PRO A 226 0.62 5.91 4.26
N THR A 227 0.35 4.69 4.68
CA THR A 227 0.80 4.11 5.96
C THR A 227 2.24 3.62 5.93
N ASN A 228 2.82 3.42 4.75
CA ASN A 228 4.22 3.07 4.63
C ASN A 228 5.07 4.20 5.21
N HIS A 229 6.12 3.86 5.94
CA HIS A 229 7.03 4.80 6.62
C HIS A 229 6.43 5.58 7.81
N LEU A 230 5.16 5.37 8.18
CA LEU A 230 4.56 5.93 9.39
C LEU A 230 4.77 4.96 10.56
N ASP A 231 4.98 5.50 11.77
CA ASP A 231 4.90 4.72 12.99
C ASP A 231 3.44 4.59 13.47
N LEU A 232 3.21 3.75 14.46
CA LEU A 232 1.86 3.48 14.98
C LEU A 232 1.13 4.74 15.43
N GLU A 233 1.86 5.71 16.01
CA GLU A 233 1.29 6.98 16.48
C GLU A 233 0.84 7.86 15.31
N ALA A 234 1.69 8.05 14.31
CA ALA A 234 1.36 8.79 13.09
C ALA A 234 0.25 8.10 12.28
N CYS A 235 0.22 6.76 12.23
CA CYS A 235 -0.86 6.00 11.59
C CYS A 235 -2.21 6.27 12.29
N VAL A 236 -2.25 6.23 13.61
CA VAL A 236 -3.48 6.50 14.38
C VAL A 236 -3.93 7.95 14.19
N TRP A 237 -2.97 8.89 14.17
CA TRP A 237 -3.30 10.30 13.90
C TRP A 237 -3.88 10.48 12.50
N LEU A 238 -3.28 9.84 11.49
CA LEU A 238 -3.76 9.91 10.11
C LEU A 238 -5.15 9.30 9.96
N GLU A 239 -5.43 8.16 10.64
CA GLU A 239 -6.78 7.56 10.68
C GLU A 239 -7.82 8.57 11.21
N GLU A 240 -7.54 9.21 12.36
CA GLU A 240 -8.46 10.17 12.97
C GLU A 240 -8.63 11.43 12.11
N TYR A 241 -7.58 11.90 11.45
CA TYR A 241 -7.65 13.02 10.53
C TYR A 241 -8.50 12.69 9.29
N LEU A 242 -8.24 11.56 8.62
CA LEU A 242 -8.95 11.17 7.41
C LEU A 242 -10.42 10.81 7.65
N LYS A 243 -10.81 10.40 8.87
CA LYS A 243 -12.23 10.25 9.24
C LYS A 243 -13.02 11.54 9.12
N THR A 244 -12.38 12.68 9.31
CA THR A 244 -13.00 14.01 9.20
C THR A 244 -12.94 14.60 7.80
N TYR A 245 -12.32 13.88 6.83
CA TYR A 245 -12.21 14.36 5.47
C TYR A 245 -13.58 14.34 4.77
N ASP A 246 -14.08 15.49 4.39
CA ASP A 246 -15.43 15.74 3.87
C ASP A 246 -15.53 15.78 2.34
N LYS A 247 -14.38 15.72 1.66
CA LYS A 247 -14.30 15.66 0.19
C LYS A 247 -14.16 14.20 -0.30
N CYS A 248 -13.82 13.97 -1.55
CA CYS A 248 -13.64 12.63 -2.09
C CYS A 248 -12.22 12.12 -1.82
N LEU A 249 -12.12 10.89 -1.31
CA LEU A 249 -10.86 10.25 -0.96
C LEU A 249 -10.81 8.84 -1.55
N ILE A 250 -9.69 8.51 -2.23
CA ILE A 250 -9.39 7.14 -2.63
C ILE A 250 -8.07 6.73 -1.99
N ILE A 251 -8.08 5.59 -1.30
CA ILE A 251 -6.91 5.05 -0.60
C ILE A 251 -6.61 3.64 -1.11
N ILE A 252 -5.36 3.40 -1.44
CA ILE A 252 -4.79 2.05 -1.52
C ILE A 252 -4.03 1.83 -0.23
N SER A 253 -4.30 0.75 0.49
CA SER A 253 -3.50 0.32 1.64
C SER A 253 -3.59 -1.19 1.83
N HIS A 254 -2.51 -1.77 2.32
CA HIS A 254 -2.45 -3.17 2.73
C HIS A 254 -2.80 -3.36 4.22
N SER A 255 -2.97 -2.29 4.98
CA SER A 255 -3.45 -2.34 6.36
C SER A 255 -4.98 -2.42 6.40
N GLN A 256 -5.51 -3.60 6.73
CA GLN A 256 -6.96 -3.83 6.83
C GLN A 256 -7.59 -2.98 7.94
N ASP A 257 -6.90 -2.82 9.09
CA ASP A 257 -7.37 -2.03 10.22
C ASP A 257 -7.51 -0.55 9.83
N PHE A 258 -6.54 -0.02 9.07
CA PHE A 258 -6.58 1.34 8.54
C PHE A 258 -7.77 1.55 7.58
N LEU A 259 -7.95 0.65 6.59
CA LEU A 259 -9.08 0.72 5.66
C LEU A 259 -10.42 0.61 6.39
N ASN A 260 -10.50 -0.28 7.38
CA ASN A 260 -11.73 -0.49 8.16
C ASN A 260 -12.14 0.75 8.96
N ASN A 261 -11.16 1.50 9.47
CA ASN A 261 -11.40 2.68 10.28
C ASN A 261 -11.67 3.96 9.46
N VAL A 262 -11.08 4.08 8.27
CA VAL A 262 -11.15 5.29 7.45
C VAL A 262 -12.23 5.20 6.36
N CYS A 263 -12.30 4.07 5.63
CA CYS A 263 -13.12 3.96 4.43
C CYS A 263 -14.60 3.73 4.75
N THR A 264 -15.46 4.38 3.95
CA THR A 264 -16.92 4.20 3.99
C THR A 264 -17.43 3.32 2.85
N HIS A 265 -16.62 3.18 1.81
CA HIS A 265 -16.93 2.39 0.62
C HIS A 265 -15.66 1.65 0.17
N THR A 266 -15.84 0.52 -0.50
CA THR A 266 -14.75 -0.27 -1.07
C THR A 266 -14.95 -0.43 -2.57
N ILE A 267 -13.91 -0.14 -3.35
CA ILE A 267 -13.83 -0.44 -4.78
C ILE A 267 -12.94 -1.67 -4.92
N TRP A 268 -13.49 -2.77 -5.41
CA TRP A 268 -12.76 -4.01 -5.60
C TRP A 268 -12.46 -4.25 -7.08
N ILE A 269 -11.16 -4.34 -7.40
CA ILE A 269 -10.70 -4.71 -8.75
C ILE A 269 -10.57 -6.23 -8.80
N THR A 270 -11.46 -6.88 -9.53
CA THR A 270 -11.46 -8.33 -9.71
C THR A 270 -11.89 -8.70 -11.12
N GLN A 271 -11.21 -9.69 -11.73
CA GLN A 271 -11.53 -10.18 -13.08
C GLN A 271 -11.68 -9.07 -14.13
N ALA A 272 -10.77 -8.10 -14.11
CA ALA A 272 -10.79 -6.90 -14.95
C ALA A 272 -12.08 -6.05 -14.83
N LYS A 273 -12.80 -6.13 -13.71
CA LYS A 273 -14.00 -5.34 -13.41
C LYS A 273 -13.82 -4.55 -12.11
N LEU A 274 -14.53 -3.42 -12.03
CA LEU A 274 -14.69 -2.63 -10.81
C LEU A 274 -16.01 -2.99 -10.15
N LYS A 275 -15.96 -3.40 -8.88
CA LYS A 275 -17.15 -3.64 -8.07
C LYS A 275 -17.16 -2.72 -6.86
N TYR A 276 -18.31 -2.14 -6.56
CA TYR A 276 -18.50 -1.19 -5.48
C TYR A 276 -19.27 -1.83 -4.33
N TYR A 277 -18.74 -1.65 -3.12
CA TYR A 277 -19.35 -2.12 -1.88
C TYR A 277 -19.48 -0.96 -0.89
N THR A 278 -20.60 -0.92 -0.18
CA THR A 278 -20.89 0.08 0.84
C THR A 278 -20.54 -0.49 2.21
N GLY A 279 -19.97 0.32 3.10
CA GLY A 279 -19.59 -0.08 4.45
C GLY A 279 -18.09 -0.18 4.63
N SER A 280 -17.69 -0.67 5.82
CA SER A 280 -16.29 -0.88 6.18
C SER A 280 -15.67 -2.06 5.41
N TYR A 281 -14.34 -2.16 5.49
CA TYR A 281 -13.61 -3.29 4.89
C TYR A 281 -14.09 -4.65 5.41
N ASP A 282 -14.38 -4.78 6.71
CA ASP A 282 -14.91 -6.04 7.27
C ASP A 282 -16.29 -6.40 6.69
N THR A 283 -17.13 -5.39 6.44
CA THR A 283 -18.44 -5.58 5.79
C THR A 283 -18.25 -6.07 4.36
N PHE A 284 -17.30 -5.47 3.63
CA PHE A 284 -16.93 -5.90 2.28
C PHE A 284 -16.51 -7.38 2.27
N VAL A 285 -15.57 -7.79 3.14
CA VAL A 285 -15.07 -9.18 3.21
C VAL A 285 -16.22 -10.16 3.48
N LYS A 286 -17.12 -9.84 4.43
CA LYS A 286 -18.29 -10.68 4.73
C LYS A 286 -19.23 -10.80 3.51
N THR A 287 -19.53 -9.67 2.86
CA THR A 287 -20.41 -9.68 1.69
C THR A 287 -19.81 -10.49 0.54
N VAL A 288 -18.51 -10.35 0.26
CA VAL A 288 -17.82 -11.15 -0.77
C VAL A 288 -17.84 -12.64 -0.43
N ALA A 289 -17.63 -12.99 0.85
CA ALA A 289 -17.71 -14.39 1.28
C ALA A 289 -19.13 -14.97 1.09
N GLU A 290 -20.17 -14.23 1.45
CA GLU A 290 -21.57 -14.61 1.25
C GLU A 290 -21.91 -14.75 -0.24
N ASP A 291 -21.54 -13.77 -1.06
CA ASP A 291 -21.72 -13.79 -2.52
C ASP A 291 -21.01 -14.99 -3.16
N SER A 292 -19.81 -15.31 -2.69
CA SER A 292 -19.03 -16.46 -3.18
C SER A 292 -19.75 -17.78 -2.89
N VAL A 293 -20.33 -17.92 -1.70
CA VAL A 293 -21.13 -19.12 -1.34
C VAL A 293 -22.39 -19.24 -2.21
N VAL A 294 -23.08 -18.12 -2.44
CA VAL A 294 -24.28 -18.10 -3.30
C VAL A 294 -23.91 -18.42 -4.75
N GLN A 295 -22.83 -17.82 -5.26
CA GLN A 295 -22.31 -18.09 -6.61
C GLN A 295 -21.92 -19.55 -6.78
N GLN A 296 -21.22 -20.13 -5.79
CA GLN A 296 -20.81 -21.53 -5.82
C GLN A 296 -22.01 -22.48 -5.87
N LYS A 297 -23.01 -22.26 -5.01
CA LYS A 297 -24.24 -23.05 -5.02
C LYS A 297 -24.98 -22.95 -6.36
N LYS A 298 -25.05 -21.76 -6.93
CA LYS A 298 -25.68 -21.54 -8.24
C LYS A 298 -24.92 -22.27 -9.33
N TYR A 299 -23.58 -22.17 -9.35
CA TYR A 299 -22.72 -22.89 -10.28
C TYR A 299 -22.92 -24.42 -10.18
N GLU A 300 -22.87 -24.97 -8.97
CA GLU A 300 -23.06 -26.42 -8.74
C GLU A 300 -24.40 -26.89 -9.25
N LYS A 301 -25.48 -26.15 -8.95
CA LYS A 301 -26.83 -26.47 -9.43
C LYS A 301 -26.91 -26.43 -10.97
N GLU A 302 -26.36 -25.39 -11.60
CA GLU A 302 -26.32 -25.26 -13.07
C GLU A 302 -25.53 -26.44 -13.70
N GLN A 303 -24.40 -26.83 -13.10
CA GLN A 303 -23.60 -27.96 -13.58
C GLN A 303 -24.33 -29.29 -13.40
N GLU A 304 -25.09 -29.46 -12.33
CA GLU A 304 -25.90 -30.63 -12.10
C GLU A 304 -27.04 -30.71 -13.12
N ASP A 305 -27.77 -29.64 -13.35
CA ASP A 305 -28.83 -29.56 -14.36
C ASP A 305 -28.28 -29.86 -15.78
N ILE A 306 -27.13 -29.28 -16.13
CA ILE A 306 -26.45 -29.57 -17.41
C ILE A 306 -26.09 -31.07 -17.51
N ARG A 307 -25.56 -31.64 -16.44
CA ARG A 307 -25.20 -33.08 -16.40
C ARG A 307 -26.42 -33.94 -16.60
N HIS A 308 -27.52 -33.67 -15.89
CA HIS A 308 -28.78 -34.40 -16.03
C HIS A 308 -29.36 -34.30 -17.46
N ILE A 309 -29.37 -33.09 -18.03
CA ILE A 309 -29.83 -32.91 -19.41
C ILE A 309 -28.95 -33.67 -20.41
N LYS A 310 -27.64 -33.62 -20.28
CA LYS A 310 -26.70 -34.34 -21.15
C LYS A 310 -26.87 -35.87 -21.02
N GLN A 311 -27.01 -36.37 -19.81
CA GLN A 311 -27.27 -37.80 -19.56
C GLN A 311 -28.59 -38.26 -20.15
N PHE A 312 -29.67 -37.47 -20.01
CA PHE A 312 -30.95 -37.74 -20.61
C PHE A 312 -30.83 -37.79 -22.14
N ILE A 313 -30.20 -36.80 -22.78
CA ILE A 313 -29.99 -36.78 -24.24
C ILE A 313 -29.23 -38.04 -24.69
N ALA A 314 -28.17 -38.42 -23.97
CA ALA A 314 -27.36 -39.60 -24.30
C ALA A 314 -28.13 -40.91 -24.15
N SER A 315 -29.11 -40.99 -23.23
CA SER A 315 -29.93 -42.18 -23.00
C SER A 315 -31.09 -42.36 -23.98
N CYS A 316 -31.44 -41.30 -24.74
CA CYS A 316 -32.63 -41.33 -25.61
C CYS A 316 -32.54 -42.25 -26.83
N GLY A 317 -31.37 -42.73 -27.24
CA GLY A 317 -31.18 -43.61 -28.37
C GLY A 317 -31.91 -43.19 -29.66
N THR A 318 -32.39 -44.17 -30.48
CA THR A 318 -33.01 -43.92 -31.80
C THR A 318 -34.56 -43.92 -31.76
N PHE A 319 -35.20 -44.04 -30.60
CA PHE A 319 -36.67 -44.08 -30.49
C PHE A 319 -37.30 -42.72 -30.85
N SER A 320 -38.22 -42.66 -31.80
CA SER A 320 -38.79 -41.45 -32.40
C SER A 320 -39.45 -40.51 -31.36
N ASN A 321 -40.14 -41.03 -30.34
CA ASN A 321 -40.75 -40.23 -29.29
C ASN A 321 -39.71 -39.61 -28.33
N LEU A 322 -38.63 -40.31 -28.04
CA LEU A 322 -37.54 -39.85 -27.19
C LEU A 322 -36.64 -38.81 -27.91
N VAL A 323 -36.50 -38.95 -29.24
CA VAL A 323 -35.76 -37.95 -30.05
C VAL A 323 -36.42 -36.57 -30.00
N LYS A 324 -37.75 -36.45 -29.98
CA LYS A 324 -38.45 -35.17 -29.80
C LYS A 324 -38.16 -34.54 -28.44
N GLN A 325 -38.17 -35.37 -27.37
CA GLN A 325 -37.85 -34.91 -26.01
C GLN A 325 -36.37 -34.52 -25.89
N ALA A 326 -35.45 -35.28 -26.49
CA ALA A 326 -34.04 -34.94 -26.55
C ALA A 326 -33.80 -33.61 -27.24
N LYS A 327 -34.45 -33.35 -28.39
CA LYS A 327 -34.37 -32.02 -29.06
C LYS A 327 -34.94 -30.87 -28.22
N SER A 328 -36.02 -31.12 -27.46
CA SER A 328 -36.53 -30.10 -26.53
C SER A 328 -35.57 -29.82 -25.39
N LYS A 329 -34.95 -30.85 -24.80
CA LYS A 329 -33.93 -30.69 -23.77
C LYS A 329 -32.66 -30.04 -24.30
N GLN A 330 -32.25 -30.33 -25.55
CA GLN A 330 -31.14 -29.67 -26.22
C GLN A 330 -31.38 -28.15 -26.35
N LYS A 331 -32.61 -27.75 -26.75
CA LYS A 331 -32.97 -26.32 -26.81
C LYS A 331 -32.89 -25.62 -25.44
N ILE A 332 -33.21 -26.33 -24.35
CA ILE A 332 -33.04 -25.78 -22.99
C ILE A 332 -31.55 -25.57 -22.70
N LEU A 333 -30.74 -26.58 -23.01
CA LEU A 333 -29.29 -26.48 -22.84
C LEU A 333 -28.67 -25.32 -23.63
N ASP A 334 -29.10 -25.18 -24.90
CA ASP A 334 -28.64 -24.08 -25.77
C ASP A 334 -29.03 -22.71 -25.18
N LYS A 335 -30.27 -22.58 -24.69
CA LYS A 335 -30.71 -21.34 -23.99
C LYS A 335 -29.91 -21.05 -22.73
N MET A 336 -29.53 -22.09 -21.94
CA MET A 336 -28.68 -21.90 -20.77
C MET A 336 -27.28 -21.38 -21.17
N TYR A 337 -26.72 -21.89 -22.27
CA TYR A 337 -25.44 -21.38 -22.79
C TYR A 337 -25.58 -19.94 -23.34
N GLU A 338 -26.64 -19.63 -24.07
CA GLU A 338 -26.93 -18.28 -24.58
C GLU A 338 -27.16 -17.26 -23.46
N ALA A 339 -27.81 -17.67 -22.36
CA ALA A 339 -28.02 -16.81 -21.21
C ALA A 339 -26.75 -16.54 -20.38
N GLY A 340 -25.67 -17.28 -20.65
CA GLY A 340 -24.41 -17.22 -19.93
C GLY A 340 -24.45 -18.05 -18.63
N LEU A 341 -23.53 -18.97 -18.49
CA LEU A 341 -23.39 -19.78 -17.27
C LEU A 341 -22.70 -19.00 -16.16
N THR A 342 -23.10 -19.29 -14.91
CA THR A 342 -22.39 -18.74 -13.75
C THR A 342 -20.93 -19.21 -13.77
N PRO A 343 -19.93 -18.31 -13.74
CA PRO A 343 -18.53 -18.73 -13.66
C PRO A 343 -18.26 -19.40 -12.31
N PRO A 344 -17.34 -20.38 -12.24
CA PRO A 344 -16.92 -20.94 -10.97
C PRO A 344 -16.30 -19.85 -10.10
N VAL A 345 -16.46 -19.97 -8.78
CA VAL A 345 -15.76 -19.10 -7.85
C VAL A 345 -14.25 -19.28 -8.07
N ALA A 346 -13.55 -18.20 -8.35
CA ALA A 346 -12.11 -18.24 -8.45
C ALA A 346 -11.56 -18.70 -7.10
N LYS A 347 -10.86 -19.83 -7.09
CA LYS A 347 -10.13 -20.26 -5.89
C LYS A 347 -9.00 -19.27 -5.70
N GLU A 348 -9.10 -18.46 -4.65
CA GLU A 348 -7.98 -17.64 -4.21
C GLU A 348 -6.79 -18.56 -3.95
N HIS A 349 -5.64 -18.19 -4.47
CA HIS A 349 -4.40 -18.89 -4.20
C HIS A 349 -4.00 -18.58 -2.75
N LEU A 350 -4.46 -19.39 -1.81
CA LEU A 350 -4.02 -19.29 -0.42
C LEU A 350 -2.52 -19.61 -0.37
N TRP A 351 -1.73 -18.61 -0.06
CA TRP A 351 -0.31 -18.79 0.20
C TRP A 351 -0.15 -19.64 1.46
N ASN A 352 0.69 -20.65 1.41
CA ASN A 352 0.91 -21.54 2.56
C ASN A 352 2.38 -21.41 3.00
N PHE A 353 2.69 -20.30 3.66
CA PHE A 353 4.00 -20.14 4.29
C PHE A 353 4.12 -21.13 5.44
N LYS A 354 5.26 -21.75 5.57
CA LYS A 354 5.53 -22.65 6.68
C LYS A 354 6.97 -22.50 7.13
N PHE A 355 7.14 -22.06 8.36
CA PHE A 355 8.45 -22.14 9.02
C PHE A 355 8.71 -23.60 9.43
N PRO A 356 9.97 -24.08 9.32
CA PRO A 356 10.31 -25.42 9.73
C PRO A 356 10.23 -25.56 11.25
N ASP A 357 9.87 -26.75 11.72
CA ASP A 357 9.94 -27.07 13.12
C ASP A 357 11.42 -27.06 13.58
N THR A 358 11.68 -26.48 14.74
CA THR A 358 13.02 -26.33 15.31
C THR A 358 13.09 -26.94 16.71
N GLU A 359 14.27 -27.34 17.10
CA GLU A 359 14.52 -27.84 18.47
C GLU A 359 14.52 -26.65 19.43
N LYS A 360 13.79 -26.78 20.54
CA LYS A 360 13.78 -25.78 21.61
C LYS A 360 15.09 -25.84 22.39
N LEU A 361 15.72 -24.69 22.57
CA LEU A 361 16.90 -24.55 23.38
C LEU A 361 16.52 -24.33 24.85
N PRO A 362 17.30 -24.83 25.81
CA PRO A 362 17.07 -24.59 27.22
C PRO A 362 17.30 -23.11 27.57
N PRO A 363 16.41 -22.49 28.38
CA PRO A 363 16.58 -21.11 28.85
C PRO A 363 17.79 -20.98 29.81
N PRO A 364 18.42 -19.79 29.88
CA PRO A 364 18.16 -18.58 29.10
C PRO A 364 18.79 -18.63 27.70
N VAL A 365 17.99 -18.29 26.67
CA VAL A 365 18.47 -18.30 25.28
C VAL A 365 19.22 -17.03 24.92
N MET A 366 18.63 -15.86 25.25
CA MET A 366 19.22 -14.55 25.01
C MET A 366 18.90 -13.58 26.15
N PRO A 367 19.65 -13.58 27.26
CA PRO A 367 19.51 -12.62 28.34
C PRO A 367 20.25 -11.32 28.06
N PHE A 368 19.63 -10.19 28.40
CA PHE A 368 20.20 -8.84 28.42
C PHE A 368 20.43 -8.44 29.89
N GLN A 369 21.62 -7.94 30.20
CA GLN A 369 22.00 -7.55 31.55
C GLN A 369 22.61 -6.15 31.54
N GLY A 370 21.83 -5.16 32.02
CA GLY A 370 22.26 -3.78 32.13
C GLY A 370 22.72 -3.14 30.82
N VAL A 371 22.06 -3.49 29.71
CA VAL A 371 22.51 -3.08 28.38
C VAL A 371 22.19 -1.61 28.12
N SER A 372 23.25 -0.83 27.86
CA SER A 372 23.15 0.56 27.37
C SER A 372 23.85 0.68 26.03
N PHE A 373 23.32 1.51 25.15
CA PHE A 373 23.90 1.67 23.82
C PHE A 373 23.82 3.11 23.32
N SER A 374 24.92 3.56 22.70
CA SER A 374 24.97 4.76 21.87
C SER A 374 25.88 4.56 20.66
N TYR A 375 25.53 5.19 19.52
CA TYR A 375 26.37 5.16 18.31
C TYR A 375 27.66 5.96 18.47
N SER A 376 27.68 7.00 19.32
CA SER A 376 28.84 7.85 19.58
C SER A 376 29.76 7.29 20.67
N GLY A 377 29.32 6.28 21.40
CA GLY A 377 30.00 5.76 22.61
C GLY A 377 29.91 6.69 23.83
N LYS A 378 29.18 7.81 23.73
CA LYS A 378 29.00 8.78 24.83
C LYS A 378 27.71 8.51 25.57
N LYS A 379 27.75 8.71 26.91
CA LYS A 379 26.56 8.55 27.76
C LYS A 379 25.43 9.54 27.47
N GLU A 380 25.77 10.73 27.04
CA GLU A 380 24.81 11.81 26.71
C GLU A 380 23.88 11.41 25.55
N ASP A 381 24.42 10.62 24.59
CA ASP A 381 23.75 10.19 23.38
C ASP A 381 23.18 8.76 23.51
N HIS A 382 22.98 8.25 24.73
CA HIS A 382 22.40 6.92 24.91
C HIS A 382 21.04 6.83 24.24
N LEU A 383 20.88 5.83 23.38
CA LEU A 383 19.62 5.41 22.79
C LEU A 383 18.83 4.52 23.72
N TYR A 384 19.56 3.69 24.50
CA TYR A 384 19.04 2.82 25.54
C TYR A 384 19.88 2.93 26.80
N GLU A 385 19.21 2.85 27.94
CA GLU A 385 19.82 2.89 29.28
C GLU A 385 19.29 1.72 30.11
N ASP A 386 20.19 0.92 30.67
CA ASP A 386 19.93 -0.17 31.62
C ASP A 386 18.82 -1.14 31.18
N VAL A 387 18.91 -1.66 29.96
CA VAL A 387 17.93 -2.61 29.42
C VAL A 387 18.20 -4.00 30.01
N ASN A 388 17.19 -4.54 30.69
CA ASN A 388 17.19 -5.86 31.31
C ASN A 388 16.00 -6.67 30.79
N LEU A 389 16.27 -7.61 29.88
CA LEU A 389 15.27 -8.41 29.15
C LEU A 389 15.77 -9.83 28.99
N ALA A 390 14.88 -10.76 28.70
CA ALA A 390 15.24 -12.11 28.30
C ALA A 390 14.33 -12.56 27.16
N ILE A 391 14.91 -13.24 26.19
CA ILE A 391 14.19 -13.84 25.05
C ILE A 391 14.51 -15.32 25.05
N ASP A 392 13.47 -16.13 25.00
CA ASP A 392 13.54 -17.59 24.94
C ASP A 392 12.86 -18.12 23.67
N CYS A 393 12.97 -19.41 23.39
CA CYS A 393 12.34 -20.03 22.24
C CYS A 393 10.79 -20.00 22.27
N ASP A 394 10.19 -19.71 23.40
CA ASP A 394 8.74 -19.57 23.55
C ASP A 394 8.27 -18.11 23.54
N SER A 395 9.20 -17.14 23.50
CA SER A 395 8.85 -15.70 23.51
C SER A 395 8.16 -15.26 22.23
N ARG A 396 7.06 -14.50 22.35
CA ARG A 396 6.28 -13.91 21.25
C ARG A 396 6.16 -12.40 21.46
N VAL A 397 7.20 -11.67 21.11
CA VAL A 397 7.35 -10.26 21.45
C VAL A 397 7.10 -9.37 20.25
N ALA A 398 6.23 -8.36 20.41
CA ALA A 398 6.15 -7.23 19.50
C ALA A 398 6.88 -6.02 20.09
N LEU A 399 7.79 -5.43 19.34
CA LEU A 399 8.55 -4.24 19.70
C LEU A 399 7.91 -3.03 19.05
N VAL A 400 7.34 -2.13 19.84
CA VAL A 400 6.62 -0.94 19.39
C VAL A 400 7.23 0.35 19.96
N GLY A 401 7.01 1.47 19.29
CA GLY A 401 7.52 2.78 19.69
C GLY A 401 7.67 3.71 18.50
N PRO A 402 7.96 4.99 18.73
CA PRO A 402 8.10 5.98 17.67
C PRO A 402 9.29 5.66 16.73
N ASN A 403 9.28 6.26 15.54
CA ASN A 403 10.42 6.15 14.64
C ASN A 403 11.63 6.89 15.24
N GLY A 404 12.80 6.25 15.13
CA GLY A 404 14.02 6.75 15.77
C GLY A 404 14.24 6.28 17.21
N ALA A 405 13.27 5.63 17.88
CA ALA A 405 13.44 5.08 19.22
C ALA A 405 14.41 3.90 19.31
N GLY A 406 15.00 3.48 18.16
CA GLY A 406 16.04 2.45 18.14
C GLY A 406 15.57 1.02 17.94
N LYS A 407 14.31 0.75 17.58
CA LYS A 407 13.76 -0.61 17.37
C LYS A 407 14.69 -1.50 16.55
N SER A 408 15.06 -1.07 15.35
CA SER A 408 16.00 -1.81 14.48
C SER A 408 17.42 -1.90 15.06
N THR A 409 17.82 -0.92 15.89
CA THR A 409 19.10 -0.97 16.60
C THR A 409 19.11 -2.08 17.66
N LEU A 410 18.00 -2.26 18.39
CA LEU A 410 17.86 -3.36 19.34
C LEU A 410 17.94 -4.72 18.64
N LEU A 411 17.32 -4.87 17.47
CA LEU A 411 17.44 -6.09 16.66
C LEU A 411 18.89 -6.33 16.20
N LYS A 412 19.63 -5.27 15.81
CA LYS A 412 21.06 -5.39 15.47
C LYS A 412 21.91 -5.81 16.67
N LEU A 413 21.61 -5.30 17.85
CA LEU A 413 22.25 -5.75 19.10
C LEU A 413 21.94 -7.22 19.39
N MET A 414 20.71 -7.70 19.15
CA MET A 414 20.33 -9.12 19.32
C MET A 414 21.09 -10.04 18.38
N VAL A 415 21.30 -9.64 17.13
CA VAL A 415 22.06 -10.42 16.14
C VAL A 415 23.56 -10.40 16.43
N GLY A 416 24.10 -9.29 16.97
CA GLY A 416 25.52 -9.07 17.20
C GLY A 416 26.20 -8.27 16.10
N ASP A 417 25.43 -7.56 15.28
CA ASP A 417 25.95 -6.58 14.33
C ASP A 417 26.50 -5.33 15.03
N LEU A 418 26.04 -5.10 16.27
CA LEU A 418 26.48 -4.03 17.15
C LEU A 418 26.76 -4.60 18.53
N ASP A 419 27.81 -4.06 19.19
CA ASP A 419 28.13 -4.38 20.56
C ASP A 419 27.55 -3.32 21.51
N PRO A 420 27.02 -3.71 22.71
CA PRO A 420 26.53 -2.74 23.68
C PRO A 420 27.66 -1.86 24.22
N THR A 421 27.36 -0.59 24.52
CA THR A 421 28.33 0.34 25.11
C THR A 421 28.61 -0.04 26.57
N GLU A 422 27.57 -0.44 27.31
CA GLU A 422 27.64 -0.97 28.68
C GLU A 422 26.73 -2.20 28.80
N GLY A 423 27.04 -3.08 29.74
CA GLY A 423 26.30 -4.33 29.96
C GLY A 423 26.69 -5.46 29.01
N THR A 424 25.93 -6.54 29.01
CA THR A 424 26.21 -7.74 28.22
C THR A 424 24.94 -8.36 27.64
N ILE A 425 25.08 -8.95 26.45
CA ILE A 425 24.02 -9.75 25.80
C ILE A 425 24.53 -11.17 25.66
N GLY A 426 23.97 -12.10 26.46
CA GLY A 426 24.25 -13.52 26.33
C GLY A 426 23.55 -14.09 25.08
N ARG A 427 24.19 -15.09 24.45
CA ARG A 427 23.61 -15.84 23.34
C ARG A 427 23.90 -17.30 23.51
N HIS A 428 22.89 -18.16 23.43
CA HIS A 428 23.09 -19.60 23.50
C HIS A 428 23.97 -20.08 22.32
N SER A 429 24.93 -20.97 22.54
CA SER A 429 25.90 -21.40 21.52
C SER A 429 25.26 -22.06 20.28
N GLN A 430 24.09 -22.65 20.43
CA GLN A 430 23.34 -23.32 19.34
C GLN A 430 22.19 -22.45 18.80
N LEU A 431 22.15 -21.16 19.19
CA LEU A 431 21.12 -20.26 18.73
C LEU A 431 21.29 -19.93 17.22
N ASN A 432 20.28 -20.25 16.46
CA ASN A 432 20.20 -19.92 15.04
C ASN A 432 19.11 -18.87 14.81
N ILE A 433 19.50 -17.68 14.38
CA ILE A 433 18.62 -16.54 14.22
C ILE A 433 18.21 -16.41 12.76
N GLY A 434 16.90 -16.44 12.48
CA GLY A 434 16.32 -16.05 11.21
C GLY A 434 16.01 -14.57 11.22
N ARG A 435 16.66 -13.80 10.34
CA ARG A 435 16.53 -12.35 10.31
C ARG A 435 15.86 -11.89 9.02
N TYR A 436 14.80 -11.11 9.18
CA TYR A 436 14.21 -10.29 8.12
C TYR A 436 14.37 -8.81 8.52
N TYR A 437 14.96 -7.99 7.66
CA TYR A 437 15.15 -6.56 7.89
C TYR A 437 14.87 -5.76 6.61
N GLN A 438 14.69 -4.47 6.73
CA GLN A 438 14.27 -3.59 5.64
C GLN A 438 15.09 -3.74 4.35
N HIS A 439 16.41 -3.98 4.45
CA HIS A 439 17.32 -4.17 3.31
C HIS A 439 17.60 -5.64 2.98
N SER A 440 16.79 -6.59 3.50
CA SER A 440 17.00 -8.02 3.22
C SER A 440 16.86 -8.36 1.73
N VAL A 441 16.11 -7.56 0.98
CA VAL A 441 15.95 -7.69 -0.47
C VAL A 441 17.25 -7.41 -1.22
N GLU A 442 18.11 -6.52 -0.71
CA GLU A 442 19.43 -6.20 -1.30
C GLU A 442 20.42 -7.38 -1.25
N ALA A 443 20.16 -8.36 -0.39
CA ALA A 443 20.96 -9.60 -0.33
C ALA A 443 20.66 -10.58 -1.48
N LEU A 444 19.66 -10.31 -2.30
CA LEU A 444 19.32 -11.08 -3.49
C LEU A 444 20.24 -10.67 -4.65
N ILE A 445 20.54 -11.62 -5.53
CA ILE A 445 21.36 -11.36 -6.72
C ILE A 445 20.41 -11.10 -7.89
N ASP A 446 20.30 -9.85 -8.29
CA ASP A 446 19.34 -9.39 -9.30
C ASP A 446 19.49 -10.03 -10.69
N ASP A 447 20.72 -10.44 -11.05
CA ASP A 447 21.01 -11.05 -12.36
C ASP A 447 20.66 -12.53 -12.46
N MET A 448 20.38 -13.20 -11.35
CA MET A 448 20.01 -14.62 -11.31
C MET A 448 18.50 -14.80 -11.30
N SER A 449 18.03 -15.97 -11.77
CA SER A 449 16.65 -16.41 -11.51
C SER A 449 16.53 -16.93 -10.07
N CYS A 450 15.27 -17.01 -9.57
CA CYS A 450 15.03 -17.53 -8.21
C CYS A 450 15.61 -18.93 -8.01
N ILE A 451 15.46 -19.81 -9.00
CA ILE A 451 15.97 -21.19 -8.93
C ILE A 451 17.49 -21.20 -8.89
N GLU A 452 18.15 -20.47 -9.79
CA GLU A 452 19.61 -20.36 -9.84
C GLU A 452 20.17 -19.80 -8.53
N PHE A 453 19.53 -18.76 -7.96
CA PHE A 453 19.92 -18.17 -6.69
C PHE A 453 19.90 -19.20 -5.55
N PHE A 454 18.79 -19.98 -5.44
CA PHE A 454 18.70 -21.01 -4.38
C PHE A 454 19.70 -22.17 -4.61
N MET A 455 19.91 -22.60 -5.85
CA MET A 455 20.92 -23.62 -6.16
C MET A 455 22.35 -23.14 -5.89
N HIS A 456 22.63 -21.86 -6.18
CA HIS A 456 23.93 -21.25 -5.88
C HIS A 456 24.16 -21.11 -4.37
N LYS A 457 23.15 -20.63 -3.62
CA LYS A 457 23.26 -20.39 -2.18
C LYS A 457 23.25 -21.68 -1.35
N TYR A 458 22.53 -22.70 -1.82
CA TYR A 458 22.38 -23.99 -1.14
C TYR A 458 22.83 -25.13 -2.09
N PRO A 459 24.15 -25.27 -2.35
CA PRO A 459 24.64 -26.29 -3.25
C PRO A 459 24.35 -27.70 -2.72
N ASN A 460 24.16 -28.62 -3.63
CA ASN A 460 23.99 -30.02 -3.29
C ASN A 460 25.22 -30.58 -2.60
N THR A 461 25.02 -31.24 -1.48
CA THR A 461 26.06 -31.94 -0.68
C THR A 461 25.60 -33.35 -0.38
N ASP A 462 26.47 -34.20 0.15
CA ASP A 462 26.12 -35.59 0.52
C ASP A 462 24.93 -35.69 1.49
N LYS A 463 24.71 -34.67 2.31
CA LYS A 463 23.61 -34.61 3.30
C LYS A 463 22.38 -33.82 2.80
N PHE A 464 22.52 -33.02 1.76
CA PHE A 464 21.48 -32.17 1.25
C PHE A 464 21.48 -32.18 -0.27
N HIS A 465 20.43 -32.72 -0.86
CA HIS A 465 20.27 -32.77 -2.32
C HIS A 465 18.85 -32.37 -2.69
N ARG A 466 18.74 -31.38 -3.58
CA ARG A 466 17.48 -30.97 -4.20
C ARG A 466 17.66 -30.79 -5.69
N ASP A 467 16.74 -31.36 -6.46
CA ASP A 467 16.64 -31.13 -7.88
C ASP A 467 15.84 -29.84 -8.18
N VAL A 468 15.78 -29.47 -9.46
CA VAL A 468 15.08 -28.26 -9.92
C VAL A 468 13.59 -28.30 -9.60
N ASP A 469 12.95 -29.46 -9.70
CA ASP A 469 11.50 -29.59 -9.43
C ASP A 469 11.18 -29.49 -7.93
N GLN A 470 12.05 -29.97 -7.10
CA GLN A 470 11.95 -29.77 -5.65
C GLN A 470 12.12 -28.30 -5.25
N TRP A 471 13.01 -27.56 -5.91
CA TRP A 471 13.16 -26.13 -5.72
C TRP A 471 11.91 -25.39 -6.20
N ARG A 472 11.35 -25.78 -7.36
CA ARG A 472 10.10 -25.22 -7.85
C ARG A 472 8.94 -25.44 -6.90
N ALA A 473 8.80 -26.65 -6.38
CA ALA A 473 7.76 -26.98 -5.41
C ALA A 473 7.94 -26.21 -4.09
N PHE A 474 9.19 -26.04 -3.64
CA PHE A 474 9.53 -25.26 -2.45
C PHE A 474 9.15 -23.78 -2.63
N LEU A 475 9.63 -23.13 -3.70
CA LEU A 475 9.35 -21.73 -3.99
C LEU A 475 7.85 -21.47 -4.22
N GLY A 476 7.15 -22.42 -4.81
CA GLY A 476 5.70 -22.34 -5.02
C GLY A 476 4.90 -22.18 -3.73
N ARG A 477 5.37 -22.75 -2.60
CA ARG A 477 4.73 -22.59 -1.28
C ARG A 477 4.78 -21.15 -0.78
N TYR A 478 5.81 -20.39 -1.16
CA TYR A 478 6.00 -18.99 -0.80
C TYR A 478 5.46 -18.02 -1.86
N GLY A 479 4.61 -18.50 -2.77
CA GLY A 479 3.98 -17.66 -3.77
C GLY A 479 4.87 -17.26 -4.94
N VAL A 480 6.06 -17.85 -5.06
CA VAL A 480 6.94 -17.69 -6.21
C VAL A 480 6.69 -18.85 -7.15
N SER A 481 5.85 -18.66 -8.18
CA SER A 481 5.41 -19.75 -9.07
C SER A 481 5.50 -19.37 -10.55
N GLY A 482 5.47 -20.37 -11.42
CA GLY A 482 5.44 -20.20 -12.87
C GLY A 482 6.63 -19.41 -13.42
N LYS A 483 6.34 -18.37 -14.19
CA LYS A 483 7.37 -17.52 -14.83
C LYS A 483 8.26 -16.79 -13.83
N MET A 484 7.75 -16.44 -12.65
CA MET A 484 8.51 -15.75 -11.59
C MET A 484 9.74 -16.54 -11.14
N GLN A 485 9.72 -17.87 -11.24
CA GLN A 485 10.86 -18.70 -10.85
C GLN A 485 12.04 -18.66 -11.82
N THR A 486 11.77 -18.29 -13.08
CA THR A 486 12.73 -18.38 -14.18
C THR A 486 13.18 -17.02 -14.72
N VAL A 487 12.48 -15.94 -14.38
CA VAL A 487 12.90 -14.58 -14.73
C VAL A 487 13.95 -14.08 -13.73
N LYS A 488 14.75 -13.09 -14.12
CA LYS A 488 15.74 -12.46 -13.26
C LYS A 488 15.07 -11.81 -12.04
N ILE A 489 15.65 -11.99 -10.86
CA ILE A 489 15.16 -11.43 -9.59
C ILE A 489 15.00 -9.91 -9.68
N GLY A 490 15.92 -9.21 -10.36
CA GLY A 490 15.85 -7.76 -10.55
C GLY A 490 14.58 -7.27 -11.27
N THR A 491 13.88 -8.14 -12.04
CA THR A 491 12.62 -7.79 -12.72
C THR A 491 11.37 -8.03 -11.87
N LEU A 492 11.53 -8.62 -10.68
CA LEU A 492 10.43 -8.92 -9.77
C LEU A 492 10.03 -7.69 -8.95
N SER A 493 8.76 -7.63 -8.56
CA SER A 493 8.30 -6.59 -7.64
C SER A 493 8.90 -6.77 -6.23
N GLU A 494 8.95 -5.69 -5.45
CA GLU A 494 9.47 -5.72 -4.08
C GLU A 494 8.74 -6.77 -3.21
N GLY A 495 7.42 -6.88 -3.32
CA GLY A 495 6.66 -7.91 -2.60
C GLY A 495 7.00 -9.35 -3.03
N GLN A 496 7.34 -9.56 -4.31
CA GLN A 496 7.82 -10.87 -4.80
C GLN A 496 9.22 -11.18 -4.26
N LYS A 497 10.11 -10.19 -4.21
CA LYS A 497 11.44 -10.31 -3.62
C LYS A 497 11.37 -10.59 -2.11
N SER A 498 10.46 -9.94 -1.39
CA SER A 498 10.21 -10.21 0.04
C SER A 498 9.82 -11.66 0.31
N ARG A 499 8.99 -12.26 -0.55
CA ARG A 499 8.62 -13.68 -0.45
C ARG A 499 9.83 -14.61 -0.66
N ILE A 500 10.77 -14.26 -1.55
CA ILE A 500 12.03 -15.00 -1.74
C ILE A 500 12.88 -14.93 -0.48
N VAL A 501 12.96 -13.78 0.18
CA VAL A 501 13.68 -13.61 1.45
C VAL A 501 13.05 -14.46 2.55
N ILE A 502 11.73 -14.49 2.67
CA ILE A 502 11.02 -15.35 3.64
C ILE A 502 11.35 -16.83 3.36
N ALA A 503 11.30 -17.26 2.09
CA ALA A 503 11.68 -18.62 1.72
C ALA A 503 13.16 -18.93 2.10
N MET A 504 14.06 -17.98 1.95
CA MET A 504 15.47 -18.11 2.33
C MET A 504 15.65 -18.28 3.84
N ILE A 505 14.93 -17.49 4.66
CA ILE A 505 14.94 -17.61 6.12
C ILE A 505 14.47 -19.01 6.56
N CYS A 506 13.41 -19.51 5.93
CA CYS A 506 12.88 -20.84 6.24
C CYS A 506 13.87 -21.99 5.94
N MET A 507 14.79 -21.81 4.99
CA MET A 507 15.85 -22.78 4.71
C MET A 507 16.85 -22.91 5.86
N GLY A 508 17.08 -21.84 6.60
CA GLY A 508 18.03 -21.79 7.71
C GLY A 508 17.60 -22.56 8.97
N LYS A 509 16.33 -22.95 9.11
CA LYS A 509 15.74 -23.56 10.32
C LYS A 509 16.06 -22.76 11.59
N PRO A 510 15.68 -21.49 11.69
CA PRO A 510 15.99 -20.66 12.84
C PRO A 510 15.25 -21.13 14.10
N ASN A 511 15.87 -20.96 15.29
CA ASN A 511 15.22 -21.13 16.60
C ASN A 511 14.55 -19.84 17.07
N LEU A 512 15.03 -18.69 16.59
CA LEU A 512 14.52 -17.36 16.89
C LEU A 512 14.35 -16.58 15.59
N LEU A 513 13.16 -16.02 15.38
CA LEU A 513 12.85 -15.13 14.27
C LEU A 513 12.93 -13.68 14.76
N LEU A 514 13.70 -12.85 14.06
CA LEU A 514 13.74 -11.39 14.22
C LEU A 514 13.22 -10.75 12.94
N LEU A 515 12.02 -10.19 13.00
CA LEU A 515 11.33 -9.64 11.84
C LEU A 515 11.18 -8.12 12.01
N ASP A 516 11.85 -7.35 11.14
CA ASP A 516 11.80 -5.88 11.12
C ASP A 516 10.96 -5.43 9.91
N GLU A 517 9.72 -4.98 10.18
CA GLU A 517 8.73 -4.55 9.19
C GLU A 517 8.50 -5.55 8.04
N PRO A 518 8.16 -6.82 8.35
CA PRO A 518 8.00 -7.84 7.31
C PRO A 518 6.75 -7.64 6.44
N THR A 519 5.85 -6.76 6.83
CA THR A 519 4.59 -6.46 6.12
C THR A 519 4.78 -5.47 4.98
N ASN A 520 5.87 -4.71 4.97
CA ASN A 520 6.14 -3.75 3.92
C ASN A 520 6.21 -4.45 2.56
N HIS A 521 5.47 -3.93 1.57
CA HIS A 521 5.35 -4.44 0.20
C HIS A 521 4.64 -5.81 0.05
N LEU A 522 4.19 -6.46 1.15
CA LEU A 522 3.36 -7.66 1.06
C LEU A 522 1.89 -7.29 0.81
N ASP A 523 1.20 -8.11 0.02
CA ASP A 523 -0.26 -8.00 -0.11
C ASP A 523 -0.97 -8.57 1.13
N MET A 524 -2.25 -8.19 1.29
CA MET A 524 -3.05 -8.59 2.46
C MET A 524 -3.09 -10.12 2.65
N GLU A 525 -3.17 -10.87 1.54
CA GLU A 525 -3.18 -12.34 1.57
C GLU A 525 -1.84 -12.92 2.04
N ALA A 526 -0.72 -12.31 1.62
CA ALA A 526 0.60 -12.72 2.08
C ALA A 526 0.84 -12.36 3.55
N ILE A 527 0.30 -11.23 4.03
CA ILE A 527 0.34 -10.85 5.45
C ILE A 527 -0.45 -11.87 6.28
N ASP A 528 -1.65 -12.26 5.85
CA ASP A 528 -2.45 -13.27 6.54
C ASP A 528 -1.75 -14.64 6.55
N ALA A 529 -1.18 -15.06 5.42
CA ALA A 529 -0.40 -16.29 5.34
C ALA A 529 0.86 -16.27 6.22
N LEU A 530 1.52 -15.10 6.33
CA LEU A 530 2.66 -14.90 7.23
C LEU A 530 2.24 -15.00 8.69
N ALA A 531 1.11 -14.37 9.05
CA ALA A 531 0.56 -14.44 10.40
C ALA A 531 0.25 -15.89 10.81
N ASP A 532 -0.39 -16.67 9.93
CA ASP A 532 -0.71 -18.07 10.17
C ASP A 532 0.55 -18.95 10.28
N ALA A 533 1.55 -18.67 9.43
CA ALA A 533 2.84 -19.37 9.51
C ALA A 533 3.58 -19.07 10.83
N ILE A 534 3.55 -17.82 11.29
CA ILE A 534 4.15 -17.42 12.57
C ILE A 534 3.39 -18.07 13.75
N LYS A 535 2.06 -18.13 13.73
CA LYS A 535 1.27 -18.84 14.77
C LYS A 535 1.62 -20.31 14.87
N ALA A 536 1.84 -20.96 13.72
CA ALA A 536 2.18 -22.39 13.67
C ALA A 536 3.66 -22.66 14.01
N TYR A 537 4.50 -21.64 14.03
CA TYR A 537 5.92 -21.78 14.30
C TYR A 537 6.20 -22.04 15.78
N ASN A 538 7.12 -22.97 16.11
CA ASN A 538 7.42 -23.41 17.48
C ASN A 538 8.65 -22.76 18.11
N GLY A 539 9.34 -21.84 17.41
CA GLY A 539 10.49 -21.09 17.92
C GLY A 539 10.12 -19.70 18.41
N GLY A 540 11.09 -18.96 18.98
CA GLY A 540 10.89 -17.59 19.47
C GLY A 540 10.66 -16.56 18.35
N LEU A 541 9.98 -15.48 18.67
CA LEU A 541 9.68 -14.37 17.77
C LEU A 541 9.95 -13.03 18.44
N VAL A 542 10.65 -12.14 17.75
CA VAL A 542 10.64 -10.69 18.00
C VAL A 542 10.21 -10.00 16.71
N LEU A 543 9.10 -9.28 16.77
CA LEU A 543 8.48 -8.62 15.64
C LEU A 543 8.50 -7.10 15.84
N VAL A 544 9.02 -6.36 14.89
CA VAL A 544 8.79 -4.93 14.71
C VAL A 544 7.79 -4.79 13.58
N SER A 545 6.64 -4.20 13.82
CA SER A 545 5.64 -3.93 12.79
C SER A 545 4.77 -2.73 13.15
N HIS A 546 4.26 -2.06 12.13
CA HIS A 546 3.27 -1.00 12.24
C HIS A 546 1.86 -1.49 11.91
N ASP A 547 1.67 -2.78 11.66
CA ASP A 547 0.38 -3.42 11.45
C ASP A 547 -0.22 -3.93 12.78
N PHE A 548 -1.24 -3.22 13.28
CA PHE A 548 -1.95 -3.59 14.51
C PHE A 548 -2.55 -4.99 14.46
N ARG A 549 -3.05 -5.41 13.29
CA ARG A 549 -3.68 -6.72 13.12
C ARG A 549 -2.66 -7.84 13.20
N LEU A 550 -1.51 -7.70 12.53
CA LEU A 550 -0.44 -8.69 12.63
C LEU A 550 0.05 -8.83 14.07
N ILE A 551 0.28 -7.71 14.76
CA ILE A 551 0.70 -7.71 16.18
C ILE A 551 -0.34 -8.43 17.05
N ASP A 552 -1.64 -8.09 16.91
CA ASP A 552 -2.75 -8.68 17.67
C ASP A 552 -2.84 -10.21 17.47
N GLN A 553 -2.46 -10.68 16.28
CA GLN A 553 -2.54 -12.10 15.91
C GLN A 553 -1.37 -12.95 16.38
N VAL A 554 -0.15 -12.38 16.49
CA VAL A 554 1.07 -13.19 16.67
C VAL A 554 1.84 -12.87 17.93
N ALA A 555 1.65 -11.70 18.57
CA ALA A 555 2.38 -11.29 19.76
C ALA A 555 1.59 -11.60 21.04
N GLU A 556 2.28 -12.13 22.04
CA GLU A 556 1.76 -12.34 23.41
C GLU A 556 2.24 -11.25 24.36
N GLU A 557 3.42 -10.68 24.07
CA GLU A 557 4.01 -9.60 24.84
C GLU A 557 4.30 -8.40 23.93
N ILE A 558 4.13 -7.20 24.47
CA ILE A 558 4.44 -5.95 23.79
C ILE A 558 5.54 -5.24 24.58
N TRP A 559 6.64 -4.92 23.90
CA TRP A 559 7.71 -4.12 24.46
C TRP A 559 7.67 -2.72 23.86
N LEU A 560 7.60 -1.72 24.76
CA LEU A 560 7.59 -0.30 24.39
C LEU A 560 9.01 0.25 24.42
N CYS A 561 9.44 0.82 23.31
CA CYS A 561 10.67 1.60 23.20
C CYS A 561 10.32 3.08 23.28
N GLU A 562 10.35 3.64 24.49
CA GLU A 562 10.05 5.06 24.79
C GLU A 562 11.07 5.58 25.82
N ASP A 563 11.40 6.86 25.78
CA ASP A 563 12.24 7.55 26.76
C ASP A 563 13.56 6.83 27.10
N LYS A 564 14.29 6.37 26.07
CA LYS A 564 15.56 5.63 26.19
C LYS A 564 15.46 4.29 26.95
N LYS A 565 14.26 3.77 27.16
CA LYS A 565 14.01 2.52 27.89
C LYS A 565 13.20 1.55 27.05
N VAL A 566 13.34 0.28 27.38
CA VAL A 566 12.47 -0.78 26.86
C VAL A 566 11.68 -1.34 28.02
N SER A 567 10.37 -1.20 27.98
CA SER A 567 9.47 -1.63 29.05
C SER A 567 8.37 -2.54 28.51
N THR A 568 7.92 -3.50 29.31
CA THR A 568 6.80 -4.38 28.94
C THR A 568 5.48 -3.66 29.13
N TRP A 569 4.67 -3.61 28.08
CA TRP A 569 3.29 -3.10 28.13
C TRP A 569 2.35 -4.11 28.78
N LYS A 570 1.60 -3.68 29.82
CA LYS A 570 0.60 -4.51 30.49
C LYS A 570 -0.76 -4.38 29.78
N GLY A 571 -0.95 -5.10 28.70
CA GLY A 571 -2.20 -5.07 27.94
C GLY A 571 -2.02 -5.56 26.51
N ASP A 572 -3.11 -5.56 25.76
CA ASP A 572 -3.13 -5.89 24.33
C ASP A 572 -2.77 -4.67 23.45
N ILE A 573 -2.54 -4.91 22.19
CA ILE A 573 -2.22 -3.85 21.21
C ILE A 573 -3.41 -2.88 21.01
N ARG A 574 -4.63 -3.36 21.18
CA ARG A 574 -5.84 -2.52 21.09
C ARG A 574 -5.92 -1.54 22.24
N GLY A 575 -5.49 -1.95 23.43
CA GLY A 575 -5.34 -1.07 24.60
C GLY A 575 -4.27 0.00 24.35
N TYR A 576 -3.17 -0.37 23.73
CA TYR A 576 -2.13 0.58 23.32
C TYR A 576 -2.66 1.59 22.28
N LYS A 577 -3.40 1.14 21.26
CA LYS A 577 -4.06 2.03 20.29
C LYS A 577 -5.00 3.05 20.98
N LYS A 578 -5.79 2.61 21.95
CA LYS A 578 -6.65 3.51 22.75
C LYS A 578 -5.84 4.55 23.54
N ARG A 579 -4.70 4.16 24.11
CA ARG A 579 -3.77 5.10 24.79
C ARG A 579 -3.28 6.16 23.80
N LEU A 580 -2.85 5.77 22.60
CA LEU A 580 -2.40 6.69 21.56
C LEU A 580 -3.50 7.68 21.14
N ILE A 581 -4.73 7.22 20.94
CA ILE A 581 -5.88 8.09 20.64
C ILE A 581 -6.16 9.08 21.78
N ALA A 582 -6.04 8.63 23.03
CA ALA A 582 -6.29 9.49 24.18
C ALA A 582 -5.19 10.57 24.35
N SER A 583 -3.91 10.23 24.12
CA SER A 583 -2.80 11.20 24.17
C SER A 583 -2.98 12.31 23.14
N GLN A 584 -3.37 11.96 21.92
CA GLN A 584 -3.61 12.93 20.83
C GLN A 584 -4.77 13.89 21.11
N LYS A 585 -5.85 13.41 21.75
CA LYS A 585 -6.98 14.28 22.17
C LYS A 585 -6.60 15.26 23.27
N THR A 586 -5.60 14.93 24.08
CA THR A 586 -5.11 15.81 25.15
C THR A 586 -4.23 16.92 24.58
N LEU A 587 -3.50 16.66 23.49
CA LEU A 587 -2.67 17.65 22.81
C LEU A 587 -3.48 18.69 21.99
N LYS A 588 -4.73 18.38 21.63
CA LYS A 588 -5.66 19.30 20.93
C LYS A 588 -6.43 20.25 21.87
N LYS A 589 -6.28 20.12 23.19
CA LYS A 589 -6.81 21.04 24.20
C LYS A 589 -5.72 21.97 24.71
#